data_9131cade2ebfb6f883e4eeb9d0b3b5e9
#
_entry.id   9131cade2ebfb6f883e4eeb9d0b3b5e9
#
_cell.length_a   1.000
_cell.length_b   1.000
_cell.length_c   1.000
_cell.angle_alpha   90.00
_cell.angle_beta   90.00
_cell.angle_gamma   90.00
#
_symmetry.space_group_name_H-M   'P 1'
#
loop_
_entity.id
_entity.type
_entity.pdbx_description
1 polymer ?
#
loop_
_entity_poly.entity_id
_entity_poly.type
_entity_poly.pdbx_seq_one_letter_code
_entity_poly.pdbx_strand_id
1 'polypeptide(L)'
;MKTIIEKTKAAGVRPYTGALLVLMLALLCGCVRDFYTSPPDQSGTAKRLDARITVSTPVKFGSASPGAAPAADAEVKHVYALLMNDGNVYAVAEGRNIAPVAQSNKVTFDVSFVIEAQHSSRNFKILLLANLPKDRFSLAEMKGWINQPRSYVEEHAIVERTNPETDDVKTPLVMYGETAGTVTPGSKAEVDIQLLRSVAKVEVSLGDEVKPEVFTLEEMYIYKASSKYAVIPKLDSGNPVLTIPTGQNELKKFMADSKAEVYLPESKVIFGNGDAIGDANHQNRCAIVVGGRYNGSATNSYYRIDFTARNAADPSAASVFMDVLRNHRFIVKITSVGSVGEPTPDEAYKSVKSSISAGVIDWVDENRDIVFDGESWVSIETKHVEFADGAGIRALVLLNSNVPPSMWKMKLEGAPDDNPFVSTYFSVEKPDDKPASEVVQGGYLVIKTLKDLPEFTGTKPDPDKPGVTIPDPNSTRSTPRHDTLVITISRLEIRVKITQYPYSPNEWTDGGIFDGSFG
;
A
#
# COMPACT_ATOMS: atom_id res chain seq x y z
N MET A 1 69.58 39.02 16.48
CA MET A 1 70.92 39.19 15.92
C MET A 1 70.82 39.20 14.41
N LYS A 2 71.02 40.38 13.80
CA LYS A 2 71.37 40.74 12.39
C LYS A 2 70.72 39.91 11.27
N THR A 3 69.72 40.45 10.63
CA THR A 3 69.68 41.19 9.32
C THR A 3 70.72 40.71 8.30
N ILE A 4 70.21 40.13 7.19
CA ILE A 4 70.72 40.34 5.83
C ILE A 4 69.54 40.53 4.89
N ILE A 5 69.50 41.78 4.36
CA ILE A 5 68.64 42.14 3.21
C ILE A 5 69.53 41.91 1.99
N GLU A 6 69.06 41.17 1.03
CA GLU A 6 69.57 41.25 -0.34
C GLU A 6 68.46 41.51 -1.36
N LYS A 7 68.72 42.65 -2.03
CA LYS A 7 67.94 43.15 -3.16
C LYS A 7 68.14 42.23 -4.39
N THR A 8 67.11 41.79 -4.99
CA THR A 8 67.16 41.37 -6.41
C THR A 8 66.17 42.17 -7.22
N LYS A 9 66.63 42.72 -8.29
CA LYS A 9 66.00 43.66 -9.20
C LYS A 9 64.79 43.09 -9.91
N ALA A 10 63.83 43.96 -10.10
CA ALA A 10 62.70 43.80 -11.00
C ALA A 10 63.13 43.43 -12.42
N ALA A 11 62.73 42.33 -12.92
CA ALA A 11 62.63 42.02 -14.37
C ALA A 11 61.17 42.11 -14.79
N GLY A 12 60.88 42.99 -15.73
CA GLY A 12 59.56 43.32 -16.17
C GLY A 12 58.82 42.12 -16.77
N VAL A 13 57.76 41.76 -16.11
CA VAL A 13 56.79 40.81 -16.66
C VAL A 13 55.86 41.56 -17.59
N ARG A 14 55.91 41.21 -18.86
CA ARG A 14 55.08 41.78 -19.92
C ARG A 14 53.58 41.46 -19.71
N PRO A 15 52.64 42.33 -20.10
CA PRO A 15 51.23 42.27 -19.77
C PRO A 15 50.43 41.20 -20.53
N TYR A 16 51.04 40.18 -21.14
CA TYR A 16 50.37 39.15 -21.89
C TYR A 16 49.98 37.91 -21.09
N THR A 17 50.53 37.70 -19.89
CA THR A 17 50.19 36.56 -19.05
C THR A 17 48.84 36.71 -18.34
N GLY A 18 48.39 37.95 -18.10
CA GLY A 18 47.06 38.19 -17.51
C GLY A 18 45.89 37.87 -18.46
N ALA A 19 46.11 38.16 -19.74
CA ALA A 19 45.07 37.90 -20.79
C ALA A 19 44.88 36.40 -21.04
N LEU A 20 45.97 35.61 -20.96
CA LEU A 20 45.90 34.16 -21.11
C LEU A 20 45.24 33.45 -19.92
N LEU A 21 45.44 33.96 -18.71
CA LEU A 21 44.81 33.40 -17.51
C LEU A 21 43.30 33.71 -17.45
N VAL A 22 42.92 34.93 -17.86
CA VAL A 22 41.50 35.31 -17.96
C VAL A 22 40.80 34.54 -19.09
N LEU A 23 41.50 34.26 -20.20
CA LEU A 23 40.98 33.45 -21.28
C LEU A 23 40.83 31.96 -20.89
N MET A 24 41.79 31.42 -20.09
CA MET A 24 41.65 30.07 -19.56
C MET A 24 40.57 29.95 -18.47
N LEU A 25 40.39 30.95 -17.60
CA LEU A 25 39.26 30.98 -16.66
C LEU A 25 37.91 31.13 -17.38
N ALA A 26 37.85 31.91 -18.44
CA ALA A 26 36.64 32.04 -19.26
C ALA A 26 36.31 30.75 -20.03
N LEU A 27 37.31 29.94 -20.38
CA LEU A 27 37.11 28.62 -21.00
C LEU A 27 36.72 27.55 -19.96
N LEU A 28 37.09 27.71 -18.69
CA LEU A 28 36.66 26.80 -17.61
C LEU A 28 35.29 27.16 -17.02
N CYS A 29 34.87 28.43 -17.09
CA CYS A 29 33.48 28.84 -16.78
C CYS A 29 32.48 28.65 -17.88
N GLY A 30 32.92 28.27 -19.09
CA GLY A 30 32.07 28.15 -20.29
C GLY A 30 31.44 26.78 -20.51
N CYS A 31 31.58 25.82 -19.60
CA CYS A 31 31.07 24.45 -19.75
C CYS A 31 30.01 24.02 -18.73
N VAL A 32 29.30 24.97 -18.16
CA VAL A 32 27.92 24.68 -17.72
C VAL A 32 27.02 25.26 -18.81
N ARG A 33 27.06 24.65 -19.98
CA ARG A 33 25.97 24.84 -20.93
C ARG A 33 24.74 24.27 -20.30
N ASP A 34 23.79 25.14 -20.02
CA ASP A 34 22.40 24.81 -19.90
C ASP A 34 22.01 23.98 -21.15
N PHE A 35 22.07 22.66 -21.04
CA PHE A 35 21.63 21.74 -22.09
C PHE A 35 20.11 21.82 -22.34
N TYR A 36 19.45 22.78 -21.71
CA TYR A 36 18.02 23.02 -21.82
C TYR A 36 17.64 24.35 -22.53
N THR A 37 18.58 25.10 -23.03
CA THR A 37 18.26 26.08 -24.07
C THR A 37 18.06 25.29 -25.37
N SER A 38 16.86 25.38 -25.92
CA SER A 38 16.42 24.75 -27.17
C SER A 38 17.57 24.56 -28.17
N PRO A 39 17.84 23.33 -28.64
CA PRO A 39 18.83 23.17 -29.72
C PRO A 39 18.39 23.99 -30.92
N PRO A 40 19.37 24.55 -31.68
CA PRO A 40 19.04 25.26 -32.90
C PRO A 40 18.28 24.32 -33.83
N ASP A 41 17.27 24.88 -34.46
CA ASP A 41 16.39 24.32 -35.46
C ASP A 41 17.14 23.39 -36.46
N GLN A 42 17.23 22.11 -36.10
CA GLN A 42 17.49 21.08 -37.09
C GLN A 42 16.15 20.41 -37.37
N SER A 43 15.76 20.39 -38.60
CA SER A 43 14.52 19.99 -39.24
C SER A 43 14.01 18.57 -38.92
N GLY A 44 13.87 18.27 -37.64
CA GLY A 44 13.16 17.14 -37.12
C GLY A 44 12.37 17.63 -35.91
N THR A 45 11.07 17.77 -36.05
CA THR A 45 10.18 18.24 -35.01
C THR A 45 10.27 17.32 -33.81
N ALA A 46 10.84 17.81 -32.68
CA ALA A 46 10.78 17.12 -31.40
C ALA A 46 9.33 16.74 -31.11
N LYS A 47 9.07 15.50 -30.79
CA LYS A 47 7.74 15.02 -30.38
C LYS A 47 7.56 15.21 -28.90
N ARG A 48 6.33 15.52 -28.51
CA ARG A 48 5.95 15.52 -27.10
C ARG A 48 5.29 14.18 -26.78
N LEU A 49 5.58 13.65 -25.61
CA LEU A 49 4.79 12.62 -24.96
C LEU A 49 3.98 13.31 -23.88
N ASP A 50 2.72 13.59 -24.18
CA ASP A 50 1.76 14.04 -23.19
C ASP A 50 0.99 12.81 -22.68
N ALA A 51 1.04 12.57 -21.38
CA ALA A 51 0.35 11.46 -20.78
C ALA A 51 -0.59 11.98 -19.68
N ARG A 52 -1.82 11.49 -19.69
CA ARG A 52 -2.71 11.55 -18.53
C ARG A 52 -2.52 10.27 -17.76
N ILE A 53 -2.06 10.39 -16.53
CA ILE A 53 -1.78 9.25 -15.67
C ILE A 53 -2.89 9.15 -14.63
N THR A 54 -3.49 7.99 -14.55
CA THR A 54 -4.37 7.59 -13.46
C THR A 54 -3.56 6.71 -12.52
N VAL A 55 -3.45 7.10 -11.26
CA VAL A 55 -2.83 6.26 -10.24
C VAL A 55 -3.91 5.69 -9.32
N SER A 56 -3.85 4.39 -9.08
CA SER A 56 -4.55 3.78 -7.97
C SER A 56 -3.70 3.98 -6.73
N THR A 57 -4.19 4.79 -5.79
CA THR A 57 -3.54 4.94 -4.49
C THR A 57 -3.88 3.72 -3.65
N PRO A 58 -2.98 3.31 -2.74
CA PRO A 58 -3.32 2.30 -1.77
C PRO A 58 -4.61 2.69 -1.04
N VAL A 59 -5.55 1.75 -0.89
CA VAL A 59 -6.82 2.01 -0.22
C VAL A 59 -6.56 2.36 1.25
N LYS A 60 -7.46 3.15 1.81
CA LYS A 60 -7.44 3.50 3.24
C LYS A 60 -7.36 2.22 4.08
N PHE A 61 -6.42 2.16 4.99
CA PHE A 61 -6.41 1.15 6.05
C PHE A 61 -7.69 1.28 6.90
N GLY A 62 -8.68 0.41 6.67
CA GLY A 62 -9.98 0.45 7.33
C GLY A 62 -11.10 0.97 6.42
N SER A 63 -12.30 0.42 6.59
CA SER A 63 -13.49 0.64 5.76
C SER A 63 -13.75 2.13 5.50
N ALA A 64 -13.60 2.56 4.26
CA ALA A 64 -14.12 3.84 3.80
C ALA A 64 -15.52 3.60 3.25
N SER A 65 -16.50 4.39 3.69
CA SER A 65 -17.75 4.51 2.97
C SER A 65 -17.47 5.02 1.55
N PRO A 66 -18.15 4.52 0.51
CA PRO A 66 -18.02 5.05 -0.84
C PRO A 66 -18.23 6.56 -0.83
N GLY A 67 -17.30 7.32 -1.43
CA GLY A 67 -17.40 8.79 -1.52
C GLY A 67 -16.61 9.60 -0.48
N ALA A 68 -15.90 8.96 0.46
CA ALA A 68 -15.00 9.68 1.36
C ALA A 68 -13.75 10.18 0.62
N ALA A 69 -13.23 11.36 1.01
CA ALA A 69 -11.93 11.83 0.54
C ALA A 69 -10.83 10.81 0.83
N PRO A 70 -9.77 10.72 -0.01
CA PRO A 70 -8.64 9.85 0.27
C PRO A 70 -8.15 10.05 1.70
N ALA A 71 -7.85 8.95 2.39
CA ALA A 71 -7.23 9.06 3.70
C ALA A 71 -5.88 9.78 3.57
N ALA A 72 -5.44 10.45 4.62
CA ALA A 72 -4.19 11.22 4.59
C ALA A 72 -2.97 10.35 4.20
N ASP A 73 -3.02 9.05 4.49
CA ASP A 73 -2.00 8.05 4.14
C ASP A 73 -2.07 7.56 2.68
N ALA A 74 -3.13 7.91 1.94
CA ALA A 74 -3.30 7.65 0.51
C ALA A 74 -3.29 8.94 -0.34
N GLU A 75 -3.14 10.11 0.28
CA GLU A 75 -3.17 11.40 -0.38
C GLU A 75 -1.93 11.59 -1.29
N VAL A 76 -2.15 12.08 -2.51
CA VAL A 76 -1.10 12.46 -3.45
C VAL A 76 -1.11 13.97 -3.62
N LYS A 77 -0.09 14.65 -3.09
CA LYS A 77 0.05 16.13 -3.19
C LYS A 77 0.96 16.58 -4.32
N HIS A 78 1.98 15.81 -4.63
CA HIS A 78 2.87 16.07 -5.76
C HIS A 78 3.50 14.78 -6.26
N VAL A 79 3.90 14.78 -7.53
CA VAL A 79 4.47 13.63 -8.21
C VAL A 79 5.61 14.08 -9.10
N TYR A 80 6.72 13.36 -9.06
CA TYR A 80 7.74 13.39 -10.10
C TYR A 80 7.60 12.15 -10.97
N ALA A 81 7.65 12.35 -12.28
CA ALA A 81 7.59 11.28 -13.26
C ALA A 81 8.94 11.20 -13.99
N LEU A 82 9.56 10.03 -13.95
CA LEU A 82 10.79 9.72 -14.65
C LEU A 82 10.45 8.86 -15.86
N LEU A 83 10.82 9.32 -17.04
CA LEU A 83 10.68 8.57 -18.28
C LEU A 83 11.93 7.71 -18.46
N MET A 84 11.77 6.39 -18.46
CA MET A 84 12.85 5.42 -18.53
C MET A 84 12.96 4.84 -19.95
N ASN A 85 14.18 4.77 -20.48
CA ASN A 85 14.48 4.10 -21.74
C ASN A 85 15.74 3.24 -21.57
N ASP A 86 15.67 1.98 -21.96
CA ASP A 86 16.78 1.02 -21.88
C ASP A 86 17.49 1.00 -20.51
N GLY A 87 16.68 1.10 -19.44
CA GLY A 87 17.17 1.09 -18.07
C GLY A 87 17.75 2.42 -17.56
N ASN A 88 17.79 3.48 -18.38
CA ASN A 88 18.28 4.79 -17.97
C ASN A 88 17.15 5.82 -17.91
N VAL A 89 17.32 6.85 -17.10
CA VAL A 89 16.43 8.02 -17.05
C VAL A 89 16.60 8.84 -18.33
N TYR A 90 15.56 8.93 -19.13
CA TYR A 90 15.56 9.72 -20.34
C TYR A 90 15.12 11.19 -20.11
N ALA A 91 14.07 11.36 -19.31
CA ALA A 91 13.53 12.68 -18.99
C ALA A 91 12.85 12.66 -17.62
N VAL A 92 12.69 13.84 -17.02
CA VAL A 92 12.00 14.05 -15.75
C VAL A 92 10.96 15.14 -15.91
N ALA A 93 9.77 14.93 -15.38
CA ALA A 93 8.69 15.90 -15.36
C ALA A 93 8.00 15.92 -13.99
N GLU A 94 7.38 17.05 -13.65
CA GLU A 94 6.49 17.16 -12.49
C GLU A 94 5.04 16.98 -12.94
N GLY A 95 4.25 16.24 -12.15
CA GLY A 95 2.82 16.06 -12.37
C GLY A 95 2.05 17.36 -12.15
N ARG A 96 1.08 17.63 -13.01
CA ARG A 96 0.22 18.82 -12.96
C ARG A 96 -1.24 18.41 -12.90
N ASN A 97 -2.11 19.31 -12.43
CA ASN A 97 -3.55 19.07 -12.37
C ASN A 97 -3.91 17.81 -11.55
N ILE A 98 -3.21 17.61 -10.44
CA ILE A 98 -3.46 16.46 -9.57
C ILE A 98 -4.85 16.59 -8.98
N ALA A 99 -5.72 15.62 -9.27
CA ALA A 99 -7.10 15.63 -8.83
C ALA A 99 -7.60 14.22 -8.46
N PRO A 100 -8.31 14.06 -7.36
CA PRO A 100 -8.94 12.79 -7.02
C PRO A 100 -10.07 12.47 -8.02
N VAL A 101 -10.23 11.19 -8.33
CA VAL A 101 -11.38 10.69 -9.10
C VAL A 101 -12.52 10.43 -8.12
N ALA A 102 -13.69 11.01 -8.40
CA ALA A 102 -14.85 10.88 -7.52
C ALA A 102 -15.19 9.41 -7.24
N GLN A 103 -15.53 9.11 -5.99
CA GLN A 103 -15.96 7.80 -5.51
C GLN A 103 -14.95 6.65 -5.76
N SER A 104 -13.67 6.96 -5.89
CA SER A 104 -12.63 5.96 -6.10
C SER A 104 -11.36 6.27 -5.28
N ASN A 105 -10.46 5.30 -5.16
CA ASN A 105 -9.11 5.49 -4.64
C ASN A 105 -8.12 5.94 -5.72
N LYS A 106 -8.62 6.49 -6.84
CA LYS A 106 -7.79 6.92 -7.94
C LYS A 106 -7.52 8.42 -7.90
N VAL A 107 -6.34 8.80 -8.37
CA VAL A 107 -5.94 10.20 -8.57
C VAL A 107 -5.44 10.33 -9.99
N THR A 108 -5.86 11.38 -10.68
CA THR A 108 -5.38 11.68 -12.04
C THR A 108 -4.47 12.88 -12.04
N PHE A 109 -3.50 12.90 -12.94
CA PHE A 109 -2.64 14.06 -13.23
C PHE A 109 -2.07 14.00 -14.64
N ASP A 110 -1.59 15.12 -15.11
CA ASP A 110 -0.98 15.25 -16.43
C ASP A 110 0.54 15.37 -16.30
N VAL A 111 1.29 14.71 -17.17
CA VAL A 111 2.74 14.87 -17.34
C VAL A 111 3.05 15.14 -18.81
N SER A 112 4.15 15.86 -19.05
CA SER A 112 4.60 16.17 -20.41
C SER A 112 6.11 16.05 -20.50
N PHE A 113 6.57 15.22 -21.42
CA PHE A 113 7.98 15.03 -21.73
C PHE A 113 8.28 15.51 -23.15
N VAL A 114 9.44 16.11 -23.33
CA VAL A 114 9.97 16.44 -24.67
C VAL A 114 10.87 15.29 -25.11
N ILE A 115 10.55 14.70 -26.26
CA ILE A 115 11.28 13.55 -26.83
C ILE A 115 11.90 14.00 -28.14
N GLU A 116 13.21 13.80 -28.27
CA GLU A 116 13.93 14.09 -29.50
C GLU A 116 13.37 13.26 -30.67
N ALA A 117 13.33 13.85 -31.86
CA ALA A 117 12.72 13.23 -33.04
C ALA A 117 13.29 11.83 -33.35
N GLN A 118 14.60 11.65 -33.18
CA GLN A 118 15.30 10.37 -33.37
C GLN A 118 14.87 9.27 -32.39
N HIS A 119 14.29 9.64 -31.25
CA HIS A 119 13.82 8.71 -30.21
C HIS A 119 12.30 8.54 -30.24
N SER A 120 11.61 9.16 -31.21
CA SER A 120 10.14 9.17 -31.27
C SER A 120 9.49 7.81 -31.53
N SER A 121 10.25 6.80 -31.95
CA SER A 121 9.81 5.41 -32.14
C SER A 121 10.18 4.47 -30.97
N ARG A 122 10.85 4.98 -29.92
CA ARG A 122 11.24 4.17 -28.77
C ARG A 122 10.06 3.95 -27.84
N ASN A 123 10.12 2.84 -27.12
CA ASN A 123 9.22 2.52 -26.04
C ASN A 123 9.81 2.99 -24.71
N PHE A 124 8.99 3.59 -23.88
CA PHE A 124 9.38 4.11 -22.57
C PHE A 124 8.57 3.47 -21.46
N LYS A 125 9.14 3.39 -20.28
CA LYS A 125 8.41 3.15 -19.03
C LYS A 125 8.32 4.45 -18.25
N ILE A 126 7.25 4.63 -17.46
CA ILE A 126 7.10 5.75 -16.55
C ILE A 126 7.24 5.22 -15.14
N LEU A 127 8.16 5.82 -14.38
CA LEU A 127 8.38 5.59 -12.96
C LEU A 127 7.90 6.83 -12.21
N LEU A 128 7.10 6.64 -11.17
CA LEU A 128 6.52 7.71 -10.38
C LEU A 128 7.09 7.73 -8.97
N LEU A 129 7.40 8.92 -8.49
CA LEU A 129 7.81 9.19 -7.12
C LEU A 129 6.86 10.24 -6.55
N ALA A 130 5.95 9.83 -5.68
CA ALA A 130 4.94 10.71 -5.10
C ALA A 130 5.31 11.12 -3.68
N ASN A 131 4.99 12.37 -3.32
CA ASN A 131 5.14 12.96 -2.00
C ASN A 131 6.59 12.95 -1.45
N LEU A 132 7.60 13.00 -2.31
CA LEU A 132 8.97 13.15 -1.84
C LEU A 132 9.15 14.45 -1.04
N PRO A 133 9.95 14.46 0.05
CA PRO A 133 10.26 15.68 0.78
C PRO A 133 10.90 16.74 -0.14
N LYS A 134 10.21 17.88 -0.33
CA LYS A 134 10.63 18.93 -1.31
C LYS A 134 11.89 19.68 -0.92
N ASP A 135 12.23 19.69 0.34
CA ASP A 135 13.48 20.24 0.88
C ASP A 135 14.72 19.42 0.50
N ARG A 136 14.52 18.14 0.14
CA ARG A 136 15.59 17.20 -0.24
C ARG A 136 15.49 16.74 -1.71
N PHE A 137 14.33 16.89 -2.34
CA PHE A 137 14.08 16.44 -3.70
C PHE A 137 13.39 17.55 -4.50
N SER A 138 14.14 18.27 -5.30
CA SER A 138 13.63 19.27 -6.23
C SER A 138 13.62 18.74 -7.65
N LEU A 139 12.82 19.38 -8.53
CA LEU A 139 12.85 19.05 -9.96
C LEU A 139 14.24 19.26 -10.58
N ALA A 140 15.03 20.23 -10.06
CA ALA A 140 16.40 20.47 -10.52
C ALA A 140 17.34 19.31 -10.19
N GLU A 141 17.26 18.78 -8.97
CA GLU A 141 18.03 17.59 -8.56
C GLU A 141 17.62 16.37 -9.36
N MET A 142 16.30 16.15 -9.54
CA MET A 142 15.78 15.05 -10.34
C MET A 142 16.26 15.11 -11.82
N LYS A 143 16.37 16.32 -12.39
CA LYS A 143 16.96 16.49 -13.73
C LYS A 143 18.44 16.09 -13.79
N GLY A 144 19.17 16.15 -12.68
CA GLY A 144 20.52 15.63 -12.57
C GLY A 144 20.61 14.10 -12.72
N TRP A 145 19.48 13.40 -12.62
CA TRP A 145 19.42 11.95 -12.81
C TRP A 145 19.28 11.54 -14.29
N ILE A 146 19.08 12.49 -15.20
CA ILE A 146 18.98 12.18 -16.66
C ILE A 146 20.28 11.52 -17.12
N ASN A 147 20.13 10.47 -17.92
CA ASN A 147 21.17 9.55 -18.40
C ASN A 147 21.77 8.63 -17.32
N GLN A 148 21.32 8.72 -16.08
CA GLN A 148 21.73 7.78 -15.05
C GLN A 148 20.94 6.47 -15.15
N PRO A 149 21.57 5.33 -14.80
CA PRO A 149 20.88 4.05 -14.78
C PRO A 149 19.86 3.99 -13.64
N ARG A 150 18.90 3.08 -13.77
CA ARG A 150 17.88 2.82 -12.72
C ARG A 150 18.52 2.57 -11.35
N SER A 151 19.62 1.83 -11.28
CA SER A 151 20.34 1.56 -10.03
C SER A 151 20.79 2.85 -9.33
N TYR A 152 21.21 3.86 -10.08
CA TYR A 152 21.55 5.17 -9.53
C TYR A 152 20.33 5.82 -8.87
N VAL A 153 19.17 5.77 -9.53
CA VAL A 153 17.92 6.33 -8.98
C VAL A 153 17.52 5.58 -7.69
N GLU A 154 17.63 4.25 -7.69
CA GLU A 154 17.35 3.41 -6.52
C GLU A 154 18.27 3.74 -5.32
N GLU A 155 19.54 4.05 -5.57
CA GLU A 155 20.52 4.42 -4.55
C GLU A 155 20.34 5.86 -4.02
N HIS A 156 19.75 6.76 -4.83
CA HIS A 156 19.60 8.17 -4.48
C HIS A 156 18.18 8.55 -4.05
N ALA A 157 17.16 7.78 -4.44
CA ALA A 157 15.78 7.95 -3.98
C ALA A 157 15.60 7.36 -2.56
N ILE A 158 16.35 7.90 -1.61
CA ILE A 158 16.35 7.47 -0.20
C ILE A 158 15.87 8.62 0.66
N VAL A 159 14.85 8.36 1.47
CA VAL A 159 14.40 9.30 2.51
C VAL A 159 15.06 8.94 3.83
N GLU A 160 15.66 9.92 4.44
CA GLU A 160 16.28 9.82 5.77
C GLU A 160 15.41 10.55 6.78
N ARG A 161 15.27 10.00 7.96
CA ARG A 161 14.55 10.64 9.06
C ARG A 161 15.31 11.89 9.50
N THR A 162 14.60 12.98 9.68
CA THR A 162 15.19 14.27 10.06
C THR A 162 15.54 14.31 11.54
N ASN A 163 14.72 13.67 12.36
CA ASN A 163 14.98 13.50 13.79
C ASN A 163 14.79 12.02 14.19
N PRO A 164 15.89 11.31 14.47
CA PRO A 164 15.80 9.90 14.82
C PRO A 164 15.20 9.63 16.21
N GLU A 165 15.00 10.66 17.04
CA GLU A 165 14.46 10.52 18.41
C GLU A 165 12.95 10.72 18.46
N THR A 166 12.32 11.15 17.36
CA THR A 166 10.90 11.43 17.28
C THR A 166 10.25 10.67 16.12
N ASP A 167 8.92 10.52 16.18
CA ASP A 167 8.14 10.01 15.07
C ASP A 167 7.96 11.09 14.01
N ASP A 168 8.78 11.04 12.95
CA ASP A 168 8.81 12.03 11.87
C ASP A 168 8.34 11.48 10.51
N VAL A 169 7.91 10.23 10.45
CA VAL A 169 7.25 9.70 9.24
C VAL A 169 5.78 10.11 9.25
N LYS A 170 5.45 11.14 8.48
CA LYS A 170 4.13 11.78 8.45
C LYS A 170 3.44 11.64 7.10
N THR A 171 2.13 11.82 7.13
CA THR A 171 1.32 11.94 5.92
C THR A 171 1.45 13.35 5.30
N PRO A 172 1.38 13.47 3.96
CA PRO A 172 1.16 12.40 2.99
C PRO A 172 2.39 11.50 2.84
N LEU A 173 2.17 10.19 2.77
CA LEU A 173 3.25 9.22 2.70
C LEU A 173 3.96 9.24 1.35
N VAL A 174 5.25 8.97 1.36
CA VAL A 174 6.04 8.77 0.14
C VAL A 174 5.60 7.47 -0.54
N MET A 175 5.35 7.53 -1.85
CA MET A 175 4.89 6.40 -2.64
C MET A 175 5.67 6.25 -3.94
N TYR A 176 5.74 5.04 -4.44
CA TYR A 176 6.35 4.64 -5.68
C TYR A 176 5.33 3.94 -6.58
N GLY A 177 5.47 4.13 -7.92
CA GLY A 177 4.73 3.37 -8.92
C GLY A 177 5.49 3.27 -10.22
N GLU A 178 5.16 2.28 -11.06
CA GLU A 178 5.78 2.08 -12.37
C GLU A 178 4.75 1.50 -13.34
N THR A 179 4.84 1.89 -14.61
CA THR A 179 4.01 1.29 -15.66
C THR A 179 4.33 -0.20 -15.82
N ALA A 180 3.28 -1.03 -15.87
CA ALA A 180 3.44 -2.45 -16.20
C ALA A 180 3.96 -2.64 -17.66
N GLY A 181 3.42 -1.86 -18.58
CA GLY A 181 3.79 -1.84 -20.01
C GLY A 181 4.64 -0.63 -20.39
N THR A 182 4.81 -0.44 -21.69
CA THR A 182 5.54 0.68 -22.27
C THR A 182 4.59 1.69 -22.90
N VAL A 183 5.02 2.96 -22.93
CA VAL A 183 4.34 4.06 -23.60
C VAL A 183 5.14 4.53 -24.81
N THR A 184 4.45 4.95 -25.87
CA THR A 184 5.07 5.40 -27.12
C THR A 184 4.76 6.89 -27.35
N PRO A 185 5.72 7.72 -27.81
CA PRO A 185 5.47 9.13 -28.12
C PRO A 185 4.49 9.32 -29.28
N GLY A 186 3.75 10.42 -29.26
CA GLY A 186 2.96 10.92 -30.40
C GLY A 186 1.44 10.81 -30.25
N SER A 187 0.95 10.20 -29.20
CA SER A 187 -0.47 10.27 -28.79
C SER A 187 -0.58 10.66 -27.33
N LYS A 188 -1.73 11.21 -26.93
CA LYS A 188 -2.03 11.38 -25.53
C LYS A 188 -2.21 9.99 -24.93
N ALA A 189 -1.23 9.53 -24.17
CA ALA A 189 -1.30 8.23 -23.53
C ALA A 189 -2.18 8.33 -22.27
N GLU A 190 -3.09 7.37 -22.10
CA GLU A 190 -3.75 7.13 -20.82
C GLU A 190 -3.08 5.93 -20.17
N VAL A 191 -2.63 6.08 -18.93
CA VAL A 191 -1.80 5.09 -18.25
C VAL A 191 -2.32 4.91 -16.84
N ASP A 192 -2.57 3.66 -16.45
CA ASP A 192 -2.88 3.28 -15.08
C ASP A 192 -1.63 2.76 -14.37
N ILE A 193 -1.38 3.27 -13.17
CA ILE A 193 -0.23 2.88 -12.34
C ILE A 193 -0.70 2.67 -10.91
N GLN A 194 -0.35 1.56 -10.32
CA GLN A 194 -0.55 1.32 -8.89
C GLN A 194 0.58 1.95 -8.08
N LEU A 195 0.23 2.78 -7.10
CA LEU A 195 1.20 3.32 -6.14
C LEU A 195 1.36 2.37 -4.95
N LEU A 196 2.58 2.26 -4.45
CA LEU A 196 2.95 1.53 -3.24
C LEU A 196 3.54 2.49 -2.23
N ARG A 197 3.08 2.47 -0.99
CA ARG A 197 3.70 3.24 0.09
C ARG A 197 5.11 2.72 0.37
N SER A 198 6.03 3.64 0.64
CA SER A 198 7.43 3.28 0.96
C SER A 198 7.64 2.88 2.42
N VAL A 199 6.59 2.88 3.21
CA VAL A 199 6.59 2.54 4.64
C VAL A 199 5.44 1.60 4.99
N ALA A 200 5.55 0.95 6.14
CA ALA A 200 4.47 0.18 6.77
C ALA A 200 3.63 1.06 7.68
N LYS A 201 2.41 0.63 7.99
CA LYS A 201 1.58 1.17 9.06
C LYS A 201 1.48 0.13 10.18
N VAL A 202 1.66 0.55 11.41
CA VAL A 202 1.43 -0.28 12.62
C VAL A 202 0.28 0.35 13.39
N GLU A 203 -0.73 -0.44 13.69
CA GLU A 203 -1.87 -0.04 14.50
C GLU A 203 -1.95 -0.91 15.74
N VAL A 204 -2.04 -0.27 16.91
CA VAL A 204 -2.15 -0.95 18.21
C VAL A 204 -3.51 -0.64 18.81
N SER A 205 -4.20 -1.67 19.27
CA SER A 205 -5.50 -1.54 19.95
C SER A 205 -5.65 -2.53 21.08
N LEU A 206 -6.52 -2.20 22.02
CA LEU A 206 -6.99 -3.16 23.04
C LEU A 206 -8.11 -4.03 22.44
N GLY A 207 -8.11 -5.32 22.78
CA GLY A 207 -9.24 -6.19 22.55
C GLY A 207 -10.38 -5.90 23.52
N ASP A 208 -11.59 -6.32 23.16
CA ASP A 208 -12.79 -6.11 23.98
C ASP A 208 -12.70 -6.83 25.35
N GLU A 209 -11.81 -7.83 25.44
CA GLU A 209 -11.52 -8.60 26.66
C GLU A 209 -10.73 -7.79 27.69
N VAL A 210 -9.96 -6.78 27.24
CA VAL A 210 -9.12 -5.96 28.11
C VAL A 210 -9.94 -4.78 28.62
N LYS A 211 -10.44 -4.89 29.83
CA LYS A 211 -11.23 -3.84 30.46
C LYS A 211 -10.36 -2.64 30.85
N PRO A 212 -10.89 -1.40 30.77
CA PRO A 212 -10.16 -0.18 31.13
C PRO A 212 -9.63 -0.18 32.57
N GLU A 213 -10.31 -0.85 33.49
CA GLU A 213 -9.87 -1.03 34.88
C GLU A 213 -8.68 -1.97 35.02
N VAL A 214 -8.44 -2.87 34.02
CA VAL A 214 -7.30 -3.78 33.99
C VAL A 214 -6.09 -3.10 33.34
N PHE A 215 -6.31 -2.44 32.19
CA PHE A 215 -5.21 -1.78 31.48
C PHE A 215 -5.72 -0.62 30.61
N THR A 216 -5.00 0.51 30.69
CA THR A 216 -5.20 1.66 29.79
C THR A 216 -3.92 1.86 28.96
N LEU A 217 -4.04 1.84 27.64
CA LEU A 217 -2.92 2.13 26.74
C LEU A 217 -2.67 3.65 26.68
N GLU A 218 -1.48 4.10 27.06
CA GLU A 218 -1.13 5.52 27.13
C GLU A 218 0.06 5.92 26.26
N GLU A 219 1.01 5.01 26.05
CA GLU A 219 2.25 5.28 25.31
C GLU A 219 2.60 4.13 24.38
N MET A 220 3.30 4.47 23.30
CA MET A 220 3.90 3.50 22.37
C MET A 220 5.30 3.94 22.00
N TYR A 221 6.25 3.04 22.13
CA TYR A 221 7.64 3.23 21.72
C TYR A 221 8.01 2.22 20.66
N ILE A 222 8.85 2.64 19.73
CA ILE A 222 9.43 1.75 18.71
C ILE A 222 10.93 1.66 18.95
N TYR A 223 11.42 0.44 18.94
CA TYR A 223 12.84 0.12 19.09
C TYR A 223 13.39 -0.43 17.78
N LYS A 224 14.64 -0.09 17.46
CA LYS A 224 15.39 -0.64 16.34
C LYS A 224 14.72 -0.49 14.95
N ALA A 225 13.91 0.56 14.77
CA ALA A 225 13.41 0.91 13.43
C ALA A 225 14.53 1.46 12.55
N SER A 226 14.38 1.33 11.25
CA SER A 226 15.33 1.89 10.29
C SER A 226 15.34 3.42 10.30
N SER A 227 16.54 4.03 10.20
CA SER A 227 16.71 5.48 10.10
C SER A 227 16.46 6.04 8.70
N LYS A 228 16.48 5.19 7.68
CA LYS A 228 16.29 5.55 6.28
C LYS A 228 15.36 4.53 5.60
N TYR A 229 14.71 4.96 4.53
CA TYR A 229 13.98 4.03 3.68
C TYR A 229 14.16 4.37 2.20
N ALA A 230 14.23 3.31 1.39
CA ALA A 230 14.27 3.43 -0.05
C ALA A 230 12.86 3.73 -0.60
N VAL A 231 12.76 4.70 -1.51
CA VAL A 231 11.48 4.98 -2.17
C VAL A 231 11.15 3.88 -3.17
N ILE A 232 12.13 3.49 -3.98
CA ILE A 232 11.98 2.46 -5.00
C ILE A 232 12.31 1.09 -4.38
N PRO A 233 11.40 0.11 -4.42
CA PRO A 233 11.68 -1.22 -3.91
C PRO A 233 12.59 -2.00 -4.85
N LYS A 234 13.37 -2.93 -4.31
CA LYS A 234 13.88 -4.04 -5.09
C LYS A 234 12.72 -5.00 -5.38
N LEU A 235 12.76 -5.61 -6.55
CA LEU A 235 11.74 -6.56 -6.98
C LEU A 235 12.38 -7.96 -7.12
N ASP A 236 11.71 -8.96 -6.56
CA ASP A 236 11.97 -10.36 -6.88
C ASP A 236 10.75 -10.96 -7.57
N SER A 237 10.94 -11.46 -8.78
CA SER A 237 9.86 -12.02 -9.61
C SER A 237 8.65 -11.06 -9.75
N GLY A 238 8.93 -9.75 -9.76
CA GLY A 238 7.92 -8.70 -9.87
C GLY A 238 7.30 -8.23 -8.55
N ASN A 239 7.58 -8.89 -7.44
CA ASN A 239 7.08 -8.51 -6.12
C ASN A 239 8.09 -7.69 -5.33
N PRO A 240 7.66 -6.64 -4.61
CA PRO A 240 8.52 -5.91 -3.70
C PRO A 240 9.11 -6.83 -2.62
N VAL A 241 10.43 -6.72 -2.42
CA VAL A 241 11.12 -7.41 -1.34
C VAL A 241 11.76 -6.41 -0.39
N LEU A 242 12.09 -6.86 0.82
CA LEU A 242 12.74 -6.04 1.82
C LEU A 242 13.93 -5.27 1.23
N THR A 243 13.83 -3.94 1.23
CA THR A 243 14.81 -3.05 0.61
C THR A 243 15.37 -2.08 1.65
N ILE A 244 16.48 -2.48 2.26
CA ILE A 244 17.15 -1.67 3.27
C ILE A 244 18.27 -0.86 2.61
N PRO A 245 18.27 0.48 2.71
CA PRO A 245 19.32 1.33 2.15
C PRO A 245 20.69 1.04 2.74
N THR A 246 21.73 1.14 1.93
CA THR A 246 23.10 1.01 2.38
C THR A 246 23.47 2.13 3.37
N GLY A 247 24.25 1.81 4.41
CA GLY A 247 24.72 2.78 5.40
C GLY A 247 23.63 3.35 6.31
N GLN A 248 22.47 2.68 6.40
CA GLN A 248 21.49 3.03 7.40
C GLN A 248 21.95 2.62 8.80
N ASN A 249 21.46 3.35 9.80
CA ASN A 249 21.57 2.99 11.20
C ASN A 249 20.19 2.65 11.75
N GLU A 250 20.12 1.69 12.64
CA GLU A 250 18.90 1.44 13.41
C GLU A 250 18.76 2.52 14.50
N LEU A 251 17.56 3.05 14.66
CA LEU A 251 17.23 3.95 15.74
C LEU A 251 17.17 3.15 17.05
N LYS A 252 17.79 3.67 18.10
CA LYS A 252 17.71 2.98 19.40
C LYS A 252 16.27 2.86 19.87
N LYS A 253 15.59 3.99 19.94
CA LYS A 253 14.21 4.12 20.42
C LYS A 253 13.65 5.47 19.99
N PHE A 254 12.37 5.52 19.69
CA PHE A 254 11.59 6.76 19.67
C PHE A 254 10.17 6.51 20.19
N MET A 255 9.54 7.53 20.74
CA MET A 255 8.14 7.49 21.15
C MET A 255 7.27 7.86 19.94
N ALA A 256 6.25 7.07 19.64
CA ALA A 256 5.28 7.42 18.63
C ALA A 256 4.39 8.59 19.07
N ASP A 257 4.03 9.49 18.16
CA ASP A 257 3.13 10.62 18.45
C ASP A 257 1.71 10.16 18.82
N SER A 258 1.32 8.98 18.36
CA SER A 258 0.05 8.34 18.68
C SER A 258 0.30 7.03 19.44
N LYS A 259 -0.53 6.78 20.45
CA LYS A 259 -0.55 5.47 21.12
C LYS A 259 -1.25 4.37 20.32
N ALA A 260 -1.91 4.74 19.23
CA ALA A 260 -2.72 3.84 18.41
C ALA A 260 -2.08 3.49 17.08
N GLU A 261 -1.25 4.36 16.51
CA GLU A 261 -0.67 4.14 15.18
C GLU A 261 0.70 4.79 14.99
N VAL A 262 1.52 4.19 14.11
CA VAL A 262 2.81 4.72 13.69
C VAL A 262 3.14 4.21 12.29
N TYR A 263 3.88 5.02 11.51
CA TYR A 263 4.44 4.61 10.23
C TYR A 263 5.91 4.24 10.37
N LEU A 264 6.27 3.06 9.87
CA LEU A 264 7.62 2.52 10.01
C LEU A 264 8.28 2.29 8.65
N PRO A 265 9.52 2.75 8.46
CA PRO A 265 10.37 2.27 7.38
C PRO A 265 10.51 0.75 7.43
N GLU A 266 10.83 0.15 6.27
CA GLU A 266 11.18 -1.27 6.23
C GLU A 266 12.30 -1.57 7.23
N SER A 267 12.11 -2.62 8.02
CA SER A 267 13.05 -3.04 9.05
C SER A 267 13.16 -4.55 9.08
N LYS A 268 14.39 -5.05 9.14
CA LYS A 268 14.63 -6.47 9.35
C LYS A 268 14.42 -6.80 10.81
N VAL A 269 13.58 -7.78 11.08
CA VAL A 269 13.21 -8.19 12.42
C VAL A 269 13.84 -9.53 12.80
N ILE A 270 14.18 -10.34 11.79
CA ILE A 270 14.76 -11.67 11.95
C ILE A 270 16.26 -11.59 11.62
N PHE A 271 17.10 -12.04 12.55
CA PHE A 271 18.57 -12.04 12.42
C PHE A 271 19.16 -13.44 12.24
N GLY A 272 18.39 -14.43 11.90
CA GLY A 272 18.86 -15.80 11.68
C GLY A 272 17.71 -16.80 11.59
N ASN A 273 17.99 -17.96 11.04
CA ASN A 273 17.02 -19.05 11.00
C ASN A 273 16.89 -19.67 12.40
N GLY A 274 15.66 -19.72 12.92
CA GLY A 274 15.36 -20.36 14.19
C GLY A 274 15.57 -19.49 15.43
N ASP A 275 15.77 -18.17 15.27
CA ASP A 275 15.81 -17.25 16.42
C ASP A 275 14.50 -17.31 17.20
N ALA A 276 14.63 -17.43 18.53
CA ALA A 276 13.51 -17.46 19.46
C ALA A 276 13.45 -16.19 20.29
N ILE A 277 12.32 -15.93 20.92
CA ILE A 277 12.20 -14.89 21.94
C ILE A 277 13.19 -15.21 23.07
N GLY A 278 14.04 -14.23 23.42
CA GLY A 278 15.06 -14.39 24.47
C GLY A 278 16.40 -14.92 24.00
N ASP A 279 16.62 -15.14 22.72
CA ASP A 279 17.94 -15.45 22.16
C ASP A 279 18.91 -14.25 22.23
N ALA A 280 20.17 -14.45 21.78
CA ALA A 280 21.21 -13.41 21.77
C ALA A 280 20.84 -12.18 20.92
N ASN A 281 19.92 -12.33 19.94
CA ASN A 281 19.48 -11.27 19.04
C ASN A 281 18.23 -10.55 19.55
N HIS A 282 17.67 -10.96 20.69
CA HIS A 282 16.42 -10.41 21.23
C HIS A 282 16.45 -8.87 21.31
N GLN A 283 17.57 -8.29 21.76
CA GLN A 283 17.74 -6.83 21.89
C GLN A 283 18.13 -6.11 20.58
N ASN A 284 18.23 -6.84 19.49
CA ASN A 284 18.59 -6.26 18.18
C ASN A 284 17.40 -6.22 17.21
N ARG A 285 16.23 -6.76 17.61
CA ARG A 285 15.04 -6.79 16.75
C ARG A 285 14.23 -5.51 16.85
N CYS A 286 13.66 -5.08 15.73
CA CYS A 286 12.62 -4.08 15.75
C CYS A 286 11.43 -4.60 16.56
N ALA A 287 10.95 -3.81 17.51
CA ALA A 287 9.85 -4.20 18.38
C ALA A 287 9.06 -2.97 18.85
N ILE A 288 7.83 -3.23 19.24
CA ILE A 288 6.93 -2.27 19.87
C ILE A 288 7.04 -2.43 21.38
N VAL A 289 7.07 -1.33 22.11
CA VAL A 289 6.88 -1.32 23.56
C VAL A 289 5.68 -0.43 23.86
N VAL A 290 4.66 -1.01 24.47
CA VAL A 290 3.48 -0.26 24.91
C VAL A 290 3.59 0.08 26.37
N GLY A 291 3.15 1.27 26.75
CA GLY A 291 3.09 1.76 28.12
C GLY A 291 1.66 2.08 28.51
N GLY A 292 1.33 1.78 29.77
CA GLY A 292 0.00 2.08 30.27
C GLY A 292 -0.20 1.70 31.74
N ARG A 293 -1.34 2.04 32.27
CA ARG A 293 -1.66 1.81 33.69
C ARG A 293 -2.31 0.45 33.88
N TYR A 294 -1.66 -0.38 34.67
CA TYR A 294 -2.18 -1.69 35.07
C TYR A 294 -2.96 -1.60 36.37
N ASN A 295 -4.20 -2.12 36.41
CA ASN A 295 -5.11 -2.11 37.56
C ASN A 295 -5.23 -0.74 38.25
N GLY A 296 -5.33 0.34 37.47
CA GLY A 296 -5.47 1.70 37.97
C GLY A 296 -4.22 2.26 38.68
N SER A 297 -3.05 1.66 38.47
CA SER A 297 -1.77 2.16 39.02
C SER A 297 -1.56 3.64 38.69
N ALA A 298 -0.91 4.38 39.59
CA ALA A 298 -0.54 5.78 39.36
C ALA A 298 0.63 5.94 38.37
N THR A 299 1.37 4.87 38.12
CA THR A 299 2.53 4.84 37.20
C THR A 299 2.30 3.87 36.07
N ASN A 300 2.89 4.17 34.91
CA ASN A 300 2.84 3.27 33.76
C ASN A 300 3.69 2.02 33.99
N SER A 301 3.23 0.93 33.43
CA SER A 301 3.97 -0.31 33.23
C SER A 301 4.18 -0.52 31.74
N TYR A 302 5.32 -1.07 31.36
CA TYR A 302 5.73 -1.22 29.96
C TYR A 302 5.87 -2.67 29.57
N TYR A 303 5.45 -2.98 28.31
CA TYR A 303 5.38 -4.33 27.79
C TYR A 303 5.89 -4.37 26.36
N ARG A 304 6.75 -5.35 26.06
CA ARG A 304 7.26 -5.58 24.70
C ARG A 304 6.30 -6.43 23.89
N ILE A 305 6.13 -6.08 22.63
CA ILE A 305 5.41 -6.83 21.61
C ILE A 305 6.34 -6.97 20.39
N ASP A 306 6.65 -8.20 20.02
CA ASP A 306 7.46 -8.51 18.84
C ASP A 306 6.57 -8.68 17.59
N PHE A 307 7.13 -8.40 16.42
CA PHE A 307 6.48 -8.69 15.15
C PHE A 307 6.55 -10.18 14.88
N THR A 308 5.51 -10.92 15.28
CA THR A 308 5.43 -12.37 15.11
C THR A 308 4.07 -12.77 14.56
N ALA A 309 4.07 -13.76 13.66
CA ALA A 309 2.86 -14.44 13.20
C ALA A 309 2.66 -15.73 13.99
N ARG A 310 1.44 -15.99 14.45
CA ARG A 310 1.02 -17.25 15.06
C ARG A 310 0.02 -17.95 14.15
N ASN A 311 0.20 -19.24 13.98
CA ASN A 311 -0.79 -20.06 13.29
C ASN A 311 -1.93 -20.43 14.23
N ALA A 312 -3.09 -19.81 14.09
CA ALA A 312 -4.25 -20.11 14.94
C ALA A 312 -4.83 -21.52 14.70
N ALA A 313 -4.54 -22.14 13.56
CA ALA A 313 -4.95 -23.52 13.27
C ALA A 313 -4.08 -24.55 14.01
N ASP A 314 -2.85 -24.18 14.39
CA ASP A 314 -1.95 -25.00 15.22
C ASP A 314 -1.32 -24.12 16.32
N PRO A 315 -2.01 -23.94 17.45
CA PRO A 315 -1.50 -23.14 18.56
C PRO A 315 -0.21 -23.70 19.19
N SER A 316 0.15 -24.96 18.90
CA SER A 316 1.40 -25.57 19.37
C SER A 316 2.60 -25.23 18.51
N ALA A 317 2.37 -24.72 17.30
CA ALA A 317 3.46 -24.26 16.43
C ALA A 317 4.13 -23.01 17.01
N ALA A 318 5.45 -22.94 16.89
CA ALA A 318 6.20 -21.76 17.29
C ALA A 318 5.78 -20.53 16.45
N SER A 319 5.68 -19.37 17.10
CA SER A 319 5.48 -18.10 16.38
C SER A 319 6.67 -17.83 15.48
N VAL A 320 6.40 -17.27 14.30
CA VAL A 320 7.40 -16.91 13.30
C VAL A 320 7.62 -15.40 13.35
N PHE A 321 8.87 -14.96 13.43
CA PHE A 321 9.20 -13.54 13.33
C PHE A 321 8.98 -13.03 11.89
N MET A 322 8.49 -11.80 11.77
CA MET A 322 8.17 -11.14 10.51
C MET A 322 9.01 -9.88 10.35
N ASP A 323 9.50 -9.62 9.14
CA ASP A 323 10.09 -8.34 8.77
C ASP A 323 8.99 -7.27 8.62
N VAL A 324 9.34 -6.01 8.92
CA VAL A 324 8.47 -4.87 8.64
C VAL A 324 8.66 -4.50 7.17
N LEU A 325 7.68 -4.80 6.34
CA LEU A 325 7.71 -4.55 4.91
C LEU A 325 6.87 -3.32 4.55
N ARG A 326 7.32 -2.55 3.53
CA ARG A 326 6.57 -1.42 2.98
C ARG A 326 5.18 -1.81 2.51
N ASN A 327 4.26 -0.88 2.48
CA ASN A 327 2.88 -1.06 2.05
C ASN A 327 2.09 -2.12 2.84
N HIS A 328 2.65 -2.66 3.93
CA HIS A 328 2.00 -3.59 4.84
C HIS A 328 1.34 -2.81 5.98
N ARG A 329 0.28 -3.39 6.52
CA ARG A 329 -0.42 -2.92 7.71
C ARG A 329 -0.30 -3.98 8.80
N PHE A 330 0.40 -3.67 9.87
CA PHE A 330 0.51 -4.53 11.03
C PHE A 330 -0.58 -4.14 12.03
N ILE A 331 -1.53 -5.04 12.24
CA ILE A 331 -2.61 -4.87 13.22
C ILE A 331 -2.21 -5.63 14.48
N VAL A 332 -1.95 -4.89 15.54
CA VAL A 332 -1.56 -5.42 16.85
C VAL A 332 -2.74 -5.28 17.80
N LYS A 333 -3.33 -6.41 18.20
CA LYS A 333 -4.45 -6.45 19.14
C LYS A 333 -4.02 -7.06 20.46
N ILE A 334 -4.04 -6.26 21.53
CA ILE A 334 -3.72 -6.71 22.90
C ILE A 334 -4.94 -7.42 23.46
N THR A 335 -4.82 -8.69 23.77
CA THR A 335 -5.93 -9.54 24.23
C THR A 335 -5.93 -9.79 25.73
N SER A 336 -4.78 -9.67 26.40
CA SER A 336 -4.72 -9.73 27.86
C SER A 336 -3.49 -9.03 28.42
N VAL A 337 -3.60 -8.54 29.64
CA VAL A 337 -2.48 -8.06 30.46
C VAL A 337 -2.58 -8.75 31.81
N GLY A 338 -1.62 -9.64 32.10
CA GLY A 338 -1.72 -10.58 33.23
C GLY A 338 -1.06 -10.11 34.54
N SER A 339 -0.10 -9.18 34.45
CA SER A 339 0.60 -8.64 35.64
C SER A 339 1.21 -7.29 35.33
N VAL A 340 1.75 -6.64 36.36
CA VAL A 340 2.57 -5.43 36.23
C VAL A 340 3.74 -5.72 35.29
N GLY A 341 3.94 -4.83 34.33
CA GLY A 341 5.08 -4.86 33.40
C GLY A 341 6.34 -4.25 34.00
N GLU A 342 7.30 -3.98 33.13
CA GLU A 342 8.56 -3.37 33.53
C GLU A 342 8.35 -1.87 33.84
N PRO A 343 9.20 -1.28 34.73
CA PRO A 343 9.04 0.10 35.16
C PRO A 343 9.45 1.13 34.08
N THR A 344 10.23 0.73 33.09
CA THR A 344 10.68 1.61 32.00
C THR A 344 10.56 0.93 30.63
N PRO A 345 10.42 1.73 29.54
CA PRO A 345 10.40 1.17 28.19
C PRO A 345 11.67 0.39 27.83
N ASP A 346 12.84 0.82 28.31
CA ASP A 346 14.13 0.17 28.03
C ASP A 346 14.27 -1.19 28.73
N GLU A 347 13.72 -1.33 29.93
CA GLU A 347 13.66 -2.61 30.64
C GLU A 347 12.68 -3.54 29.95
N ALA A 348 11.50 -3.04 29.57
CA ALA A 348 10.53 -3.82 28.82
C ALA A 348 11.09 -4.33 27.48
N TYR A 349 11.83 -3.48 26.75
CA TYR A 349 12.46 -3.91 25.50
C TYR A 349 13.49 -5.04 25.70
N LYS A 350 14.22 -5.02 26.80
CA LYS A 350 15.23 -6.05 27.15
C LYS A 350 14.62 -7.29 27.77
N SER A 351 13.42 -7.19 28.35
CA SER A 351 12.78 -8.29 29.05
C SER A 351 12.37 -9.38 28.08
N VAL A 352 12.66 -10.63 28.45
CA VAL A 352 12.18 -11.82 27.74
C VAL A 352 10.85 -12.32 28.32
N LYS A 353 10.44 -11.76 29.46
CA LYS A 353 9.17 -12.09 30.11
C LYS A 353 8.14 -11.04 29.71
N SER A 354 7.10 -11.45 29.06
CA SER A 354 5.97 -10.59 28.78
C SER A 354 4.73 -11.13 29.43
N SER A 355 4.09 -10.29 30.26
CA SER A 355 2.77 -10.59 30.84
C SER A 355 1.64 -10.01 29.99
N ILE A 356 1.95 -9.58 28.77
CA ILE A 356 0.98 -9.12 27.78
C ILE A 356 0.82 -10.20 26.70
N SER A 357 -0.41 -10.46 26.30
CA SER A 357 -0.71 -11.26 25.11
C SER A 357 -1.22 -10.32 24.03
N ALA A 358 -0.60 -10.38 22.85
CA ALA A 358 -1.01 -9.62 21.69
C ALA A 358 -0.92 -10.49 20.44
N GLY A 359 -1.93 -10.40 19.58
CA GLY A 359 -1.88 -10.96 18.24
C GLY A 359 -1.40 -9.88 17.26
N VAL A 360 -0.54 -10.27 16.32
CA VAL A 360 -0.06 -9.40 15.24
C VAL A 360 -0.47 -10.00 13.91
N ILE A 361 -1.11 -9.20 13.07
CA ILE A 361 -1.43 -9.58 11.70
C ILE A 361 -0.61 -8.70 10.78
N ASP A 362 0.07 -9.32 9.82
CA ASP A 362 0.65 -8.68 8.67
C ASP A 362 -0.36 -8.68 7.51
N TRP A 363 -0.71 -7.51 7.04
CA TRP A 363 -1.78 -7.31 6.09
C TRP A 363 -1.29 -6.54 4.85
N VAL A 364 -1.41 -7.16 3.69
CA VAL A 364 -0.93 -6.59 2.40
C VAL A 364 -2.10 -6.12 1.52
N ASP A 365 -3.27 -6.74 1.66
CA ASP A 365 -4.39 -6.49 0.76
C ASP A 365 -5.29 -5.37 1.26
N GLU A 366 -5.34 -4.30 0.50
CA GLU A 366 -5.93 -3.03 0.89
C GLU A 366 -7.42 -2.91 0.56
N ASN A 367 -7.95 -3.85 -0.22
CA ASN A 367 -9.33 -3.80 -0.72
C ASN A 367 -10.31 -4.70 0.03
N ARG A 368 -9.93 -5.23 1.19
CA ARG A 368 -10.73 -6.22 1.90
C ARG A 368 -11.09 -5.80 3.30
N ASP A 369 -12.30 -6.18 3.70
CA ASP A 369 -12.69 -6.13 5.10
C ASP A 369 -11.98 -7.24 5.89
N ILE A 370 -11.39 -6.88 7.02
CA ILE A 370 -10.76 -7.82 7.94
C ILE A 370 -11.50 -7.85 9.27
N VAL A 371 -11.66 -9.05 9.80
CA VAL A 371 -12.14 -9.29 11.16
C VAL A 371 -11.07 -10.07 11.92
N PHE A 372 -10.74 -9.64 13.14
CA PHE A 372 -9.65 -10.17 13.94
C PHE A 372 -10.00 -10.22 15.42
N ASP A 373 -9.70 -11.33 16.08
CA ASP A 373 -9.99 -11.55 17.51
C ASP A 373 -8.74 -11.65 18.40
N GLY A 374 -7.56 -11.31 17.87
CA GLY A 374 -6.29 -11.40 18.59
C GLY A 374 -5.47 -12.66 18.26
N GLU A 375 -6.08 -13.70 17.74
CA GLU A 375 -5.42 -14.96 17.33
C GLU A 375 -5.80 -15.35 15.92
N SER A 376 -7.10 -15.37 15.62
CA SER A 376 -7.64 -15.70 14.32
C SER A 376 -7.99 -14.44 13.55
N TRP A 377 -7.80 -14.49 12.26
CA TRP A 377 -8.26 -13.42 11.37
C TRP A 377 -8.86 -14.01 10.10
N VAL A 378 -9.75 -13.22 9.50
CA VAL A 378 -10.33 -13.51 8.20
C VAL A 378 -10.48 -12.21 7.43
N SER A 379 -10.12 -12.25 6.16
CA SER A 379 -10.36 -11.17 5.23
C SER A 379 -11.27 -11.61 4.11
N ILE A 380 -12.14 -10.72 3.69
CA ILE A 380 -13.06 -10.97 2.60
C ILE A 380 -13.06 -9.77 1.64
N GLU A 381 -13.05 -10.06 0.36
CA GLU A 381 -13.03 -9.05 -0.70
C GLU A 381 -14.29 -8.17 -0.69
N THR A 382 -15.44 -8.78 -0.45
CA THR A 382 -16.72 -8.07 -0.35
C THR A 382 -17.69 -8.78 0.59
N LYS A 383 -18.48 -7.99 1.31
CA LYS A 383 -19.63 -8.49 2.10
C LYS A 383 -20.95 -8.36 1.36
N HIS A 384 -20.92 -7.94 0.09
CA HIS A 384 -22.09 -7.75 -0.73
C HIS A 384 -21.86 -8.35 -2.12
N VAL A 385 -22.65 -9.34 -2.49
CA VAL A 385 -22.58 -9.99 -3.80
C VAL A 385 -23.90 -9.79 -4.50
N GLU A 386 -23.85 -9.22 -5.69
CA GLU A 386 -25.01 -8.88 -6.49
C GLU A 386 -24.98 -9.67 -7.81
N PHE A 387 -26.13 -10.23 -8.16
CA PHE A 387 -26.33 -10.94 -9.39
C PHE A 387 -27.42 -10.26 -10.22
N ALA A 388 -27.23 -10.25 -11.53
CA ALA A 388 -28.33 -10.04 -12.47
C ALA A 388 -29.28 -11.24 -12.49
N ASP A 389 -30.39 -11.13 -13.20
CA ASP A 389 -31.29 -12.25 -13.45
C ASP A 389 -30.59 -13.35 -14.26
N GLY A 390 -30.80 -14.59 -13.87
CA GLY A 390 -30.25 -15.77 -14.52
C GLY A 390 -29.86 -16.87 -13.52
N ALA A 391 -30.09 -18.11 -13.93
CA ALA A 391 -29.61 -19.30 -13.23
C ALA A 391 -28.18 -19.63 -13.65
N GLY A 392 -27.37 -20.13 -12.71
CA GLY A 392 -26.03 -20.60 -13.00
C GLY A 392 -24.95 -19.50 -13.05
N ILE A 393 -25.29 -18.25 -12.79
CA ILE A 393 -24.31 -17.16 -12.68
C ILE A 393 -23.44 -17.40 -11.44
N ARG A 394 -22.13 -17.19 -11.58
CA ARG A 394 -21.15 -17.41 -10.52
C ARG A 394 -20.48 -16.11 -10.13
N ALA A 395 -20.29 -15.89 -8.83
CA ALA A 395 -19.41 -14.90 -8.28
C ALA A 395 -18.26 -15.59 -7.55
N LEU A 396 -17.05 -15.12 -7.74
CA LEU A 396 -15.84 -15.54 -7.03
C LEU A 396 -15.52 -14.48 -6.00
N VAL A 397 -15.57 -14.84 -4.72
CA VAL A 397 -15.25 -13.91 -3.61
C VAL A 397 -14.01 -14.42 -2.92
N LEU A 398 -12.94 -13.65 -2.98
CA LEU A 398 -11.69 -14.03 -2.34
C LEU A 398 -11.81 -13.89 -0.83
N LEU A 399 -11.48 -14.96 -0.13
CA LEU A 399 -11.45 -15.03 1.33
C LEU A 399 -10.14 -15.64 1.78
N ASN A 400 -9.44 -14.99 2.71
CA ASN A 400 -8.22 -15.48 3.33
C ASN A 400 -8.35 -15.50 4.85
N SER A 401 -7.64 -16.42 5.49
CA SER A 401 -7.60 -16.57 6.94
C SER A 401 -6.30 -17.25 7.36
N ASN A 402 -5.88 -17.12 8.60
CA ASN A 402 -4.85 -17.97 9.18
C ASN A 402 -5.42 -19.30 9.74
N VAL A 403 -6.70 -19.55 9.53
CA VAL A 403 -7.39 -20.81 9.88
C VAL A 403 -7.72 -21.55 8.58
N PRO A 404 -7.41 -22.86 8.45
CA PRO A 404 -7.66 -23.59 7.21
C PRO A 404 -9.16 -23.74 6.91
N PRO A 405 -9.54 -23.75 5.61
CA PRO A 405 -10.94 -23.85 5.16
C PRO A 405 -11.73 -25.04 5.73
N SER A 406 -11.06 -26.14 6.03
CA SER A 406 -11.69 -27.31 6.68
C SER A 406 -12.31 -27.00 8.05
N MET A 407 -11.77 -26.01 8.76
CA MET A 407 -12.24 -25.58 10.07
C MET A 407 -13.32 -24.49 10.00
N TRP A 408 -13.63 -23.95 8.81
CA TRP A 408 -14.66 -22.92 8.66
C TRP A 408 -16.05 -23.56 8.69
N LYS A 409 -16.95 -22.96 9.45
CA LYS A 409 -18.38 -23.26 9.39
C LYS A 409 -19.05 -22.25 8.48
N MET A 410 -19.81 -22.72 7.52
CA MET A 410 -20.49 -21.88 6.54
C MET A 410 -21.93 -22.34 6.39
N LYS A 411 -22.86 -21.37 6.33
CA LYS A 411 -24.29 -21.66 6.14
C LYS A 411 -24.95 -20.49 5.42
N LEU A 412 -25.74 -20.79 4.39
CA LEU A 412 -26.75 -19.87 3.88
C LEU A 412 -27.95 -19.84 4.84
N GLU A 413 -28.41 -18.66 5.25
CA GLU A 413 -29.55 -18.53 6.18
C GLU A 413 -30.83 -19.14 5.63
N GLY A 414 -31.02 -19.07 4.29
CA GLY A 414 -32.15 -19.73 3.60
C GLY A 414 -31.98 -21.22 3.32
N ALA A 415 -30.88 -21.85 3.77
CA ALA A 415 -30.60 -23.26 3.54
C ALA A 415 -31.12 -24.14 4.68
N PRO A 416 -31.55 -25.39 4.38
CA PRO A 416 -31.93 -26.37 5.40
C PRO A 416 -30.70 -26.83 6.19
N ASP A 417 -30.91 -27.33 7.42
CA ASP A 417 -29.82 -27.73 8.32
C ASP A 417 -29.04 -28.96 7.82
N ASP A 418 -29.65 -29.82 7.05
CA ASP A 418 -29.01 -31.01 6.46
C ASP A 418 -28.19 -30.69 5.21
N ASN A 419 -28.38 -29.51 4.60
CA ASN A 419 -27.54 -29.01 3.49
C ASN A 419 -27.31 -27.51 3.59
N PRO A 420 -26.39 -27.07 4.46
CA PRO A 420 -26.19 -25.66 4.76
C PRO A 420 -25.60 -24.84 3.61
N PHE A 421 -25.10 -25.48 2.56
CA PHE A 421 -24.47 -24.84 1.41
C PHE A 421 -25.41 -24.56 0.24
N VAL A 422 -26.66 -25.01 0.32
CA VAL A 422 -27.62 -24.86 -0.78
C VAL A 422 -28.96 -24.37 -0.24
N SER A 423 -29.35 -23.17 -0.61
CA SER A 423 -30.69 -22.63 -0.36
C SER A 423 -31.59 -22.81 -1.59
N THR A 424 -32.80 -22.29 -1.51
CA THR A 424 -33.75 -22.36 -2.63
C THR A 424 -33.22 -21.69 -3.91
N TYR A 425 -32.38 -20.66 -3.76
CA TYR A 425 -31.96 -19.79 -4.86
C TYR A 425 -30.46 -19.70 -5.07
N PHE A 426 -29.66 -20.07 -4.07
CA PHE A 426 -28.22 -19.92 -4.10
C PHE A 426 -27.50 -21.18 -3.61
N SER A 427 -26.28 -21.39 -4.10
CA SER A 427 -25.35 -22.36 -3.55
C SER A 427 -23.98 -21.73 -3.32
N VAL A 428 -23.21 -22.29 -2.38
CA VAL A 428 -21.88 -21.83 -2.03
C VAL A 428 -20.92 -23.02 -1.98
N GLU A 429 -19.75 -22.85 -2.55
CA GLU A 429 -18.62 -23.79 -2.46
C GLU A 429 -17.47 -23.09 -1.74
N LYS A 430 -16.89 -23.74 -0.72
CA LYS A 430 -15.71 -23.22 -0.03
C LYS A 430 -14.42 -23.62 -0.74
N PRO A 431 -13.31 -22.85 -0.57
CA PRO A 431 -12.03 -23.22 -1.13
C PRO A 431 -11.46 -24.48 -0.47
N ASP A 432 -10.55 -25.16 -1.19
CA ASP A 432 -9.80 -26.29 -0.65
C ASP A 432 -8.74 -25.82 0.37
N ASP A 433 -8.35 -26.74 1.26
CA ASP A 433 -7.27 -26.48 2.20
C ASP A 433 -5.92 -26.37 1.50
N LYS A 434 -5.11 -25.41 1.93
CA LYS A 434 -3.72 -25.27 1.50
C LYS A 434 -2.78 -26.13 2.39
N PRO A 435 -1.53 -26.37 1.96
CA PRO A 435 -0.54 -27.06 2.79
C PRO A 435 -0.39 -26.41 4.16
N ALA A 436 -0.20 -27.20 5.19
CA ALA A 436 -0.04 -26.73 6.58
C ALA A 436 1.16 -25.77 6.79
N SER A 437 2.10 -25.74 5.85
CA SER A 437 3.24 -24.81 5.85
C SER A 437 2.85 -23.36 5.46
N GLU A 438 1.66 -23.15 4.90
CA GLU A 438 1.17 -21.81 4.57
C GLU A 438 0.53 -21.16 5.80
N VAL A 439 1.04 -19.99 6.18
CA VAL A 439 0.50 -19.20 7.30
C VAL A 439 -0.86 -18.60 6.93
N VAL A 440 -1.06 -18.27 5.66
CA VAL A 440 -2.32 -17.77 5.12
C VAL A 440 -3.02 -18.86 4.34
N GLN A 441 -4.20 -19.22 4.79
CA GLN A 441 -5.10 -20.15 4.13
C GLN A 441 -6.20 -19.39 3.41
N GLY A 442 -6.82 -19.98 2.40
CA GLY A 442 -7.97 -19.39 1.75
C GLY A 442 -8.01 -19.63 0.25
N GLY A 443 -8.83 -18.88 -0.42
CA GLY A 443 -9.07 -18.96 -1.84
C GLY A 443 -10.44 -18.39 -2.20
N TYR A 444 -10.92 -18.71 -3.38
CA TYR A 444 -12.21 -18.21 -3.83
C TYR A 444 -13.37 -19.01 -3.26
N LEU A 445 -14.29 -18.32 -2.58
CA LEU A 445 -15.65 -18.79 -2.37
C LEU A 445 -16.39 -18.70 -3.70
N VAL A 446 -17.05 -19.74 -4.12
CA VAL A 446 -17.91 -19.72 -5.31
C VAL A 446 -19.35 -19.60 -4.87
N ILE A 447 -20.00 -18.48 -5.17
CA ILE A 447 -21.44 -18.27 -4.93
C ILE A 447 -22.15 -18.37 -6.27
N LYS A 448 -23.22 -19.15 -6.34
CA LYS A 448 -23.91 -19.43 -7.60
C LYS A 448 -25.42 -19.25 -7.45
N THR A 449 -26.05 -18.61 -8.44
CA THR A 449 -27.53 -18.58 -8.59
C THR A 449 -28.05 -19.92 -9.10
N LEU A 450 -29.17 -20.41 -8.56
CA LEU A 450 -29.76 -21.70 -8.92
C LEU A 450 -30.98 -21.55 -9.79
N LYS A 451 -31.66 -20.42 -9.78
CA LYS A 451 -32.93 -20.20 -10.51
C LYS A 451 -32.97 -18.82 -11.12
N ASP A 452 -33.61 -18.73 -12.27
CA ASP A 452 -34.04 -17.46 -12.87
C ASP A 452 -35.08 -16.78 -11.98
N LEU A 453 -35.14 -15.47 -12.02
CA LEU A 453 -36.28 -14.75 -11.46
C LEU A 453 -37.49 -14.91 -12.36
N PRO A 454 -38.74 -14.94 -11.82
CA PRO A 454 -39.92 -15.02 -12.63
C PRO A 454 -39.98 -13.87 -13.65
N GLU A 455 -40.34 -14.19 -14.89
CA GLU A 455 -40.57 -13.17 -15.92
C GLU A 455 -41.69 -12.19 -15.50
N PHE A 456 -41.70 -11.02 -16.13
CA PHE A 456 -42.76 -10.02 -15.92
C PHE A 456 -44.13 -10.64 -16.19
N THR A 457 -45.04 -10.52 -15.25
CA THR A 457 -46.40 -11.11 -15.37
C THR A 457 -47.40 -10.19 -16.07
N GLY A 458 -47.05 -8.92 -16.30
CA GLY A 458 -47.91 -7.94 -16.96
C GLY A 458 -47.60 -7.77 -18.43
N THR A 459 -48.64 -7.60 -19.22
CA THR A 459 -48.53 -7.24 -20.63
C THR A 459 -49.25 -5.92 -20.89
N LYS A 460 -48.74 -5.12 -21.83
CA LYS A 460 -49.39 -3.91 -22.34
C LYS A 460 -49.66 -4.02 -23.83
N PRO A 461 -50.63 -3.28 -24.39
CA PRO A 461 -50.83 -3.23 -25.84
C PRO A 461 -49.57 -2.80 -26.58
N ASP A 462 -49.21 -3.48 -27.65
CA ASP A 462 -48.14 -3.06 -28.56
C ASP A 462 -48.57 -1.76 -29.27
N PRO A 463 -47.84 -0.63 -29.10
CA PRO A 463 -48.22 0.63 -29.72
C PRO A 463 -48.18 0.56 -31.26
N ASP A 464 -47.38 -0.32 -31.83
CA ASP A 464 -47.17 -0.45 -33.27
C ASP A 464 -48.03 -1.55 -33.93
N LYS A 465 -48.68 -2.39 -33.12
CA LYS A 465 -49.47 -3.53 -33.63
C LYS A 465 -50.79 -3.69 -32.87
N PRO A 466 -51.91 -3.14 -33.37
CA PRO A 466 -53.22 -3.28 -32.73
C PRO A 466 -53.63 -4.75 -32.53
N GLY A 467 -54.00 -5.08 -31.28
CA GLY A 467 -54.40 -6.45 -30.91
C GLY A 467 -53.27 -7.38 -30.45
N VAL A 468 -52.01 -6.90 -30.48
CA VAL A 468 -50.87 -7.60 -29.91
C VAL A 468 -50.54 -7.03 -28.55
N THR A 469 -50.19 -7.86 -27.58
CA THR A 469 -49.68 -7.44 -26.27
C THR A 469 -48.18 -7.76 -26.17
N ILE A 470 -47.40 -6.84 -25.62
CA ILE A 470 -45.99 -6.99 -25.32
C ILE A 470 -45.78 -6.97 -23.80
N PRO A 471 -44.69 -7.57 -23.28
CA PRO A 471 -44.37 -7.47 -21.86
C PRO A 471 -44.36 -5.99 -21.39
N ASP A 472 -45.04 -5.69 -20.28
CA ASP A 472 -45.04 -4.34 -19.70
C ASP A 472 -43.86 -4.18 -18.72
N PRO A 473 -42.83 -3.41 -19.06
CA PRO A 473 -41.69 -3.19 -18.19
C PRO A 473 -42.05 -2.45 -16.88
N ASN A 474 -43.28 -1.85 -16.84
CA ASN A 474 -43.79 -1.19 -15.63
C ASN A 474 -44.77 -2.10 -14.83
N SER A 475 -45.04 -3.30 -15.30
CA SER A 475 -45.80 -4.28 -14.51
C SER A 475 -44.98 -4.75 -13.32
N THR A 476 -45.65 -5.27 -12.29
CA THR A 476 -45.01 -5.69 -11.03
C THR A 476 -43.73 -6.49 -11.31
N ARG A 477 -42.58 -5.80 -11.17
CA ARG A 477 -41.24 -6.39 -11.26
C ARG A 477 -41.12 -7.42 -10.16
N SER A 478 -40.59 -8.59 -10.47
CA SER A 478 -40.26 -9.57 -9.42
C SER A 478 -39.36 -8.90 -8.38
N THR A 479 -39.67 -9.11 -7.12
CA THR A 479 -38.84 -8.57 -6.02
C THR A 479 -37.46 -9.22 -6.06
N PRO A 480 -36.37 -8.46 -5.80
CA PRO A 480 -35.05 -9.04 -5.66
C PRO A 480 -35.04 -10.20 -4.65
N ARG A 481 -34.31 -11.25 -4.95
CA ARG A 481 -34.08 -12.35 -4.02
C ARG A 481 -32.86 -12.07 -3.16
N HIS A 482 -32.97 -12.38 -1.89
CA HIS A 482 -31.90 -12.16 -0.93
C HIS A 482 -31.59 -13.45 -0.19
N ASP A 483 -30.34 -13.61 0.19
CA ASP A 483 -29.89 -14.59 1.16
C ASP A 483 -28.67 -14.00 1.90
N THR A 484 -28.26 -14.63 2.99
CA THR A 484 -27.07 -14.26 3.73
C THR A 484 -26.20 -15.49 3.93
N LEU A 485 -24.96 -15.44 3.46
CA LEU A 485 -23.97 -16.42 3.79
C LEU A 485 -23.31 -16.03 5.12
N VAL A 486 -23.46 -16.88 6.12
CA VAL A 486 -22.78 -16.75 7.41
C VAL A 486 -21.55 -17.64 7.42
N ILE A 487 -20.39 -17.05 7.66
CA ILE A 487 -19.10 -17.73 7.75
C ILE A 487 -18.58 -17.56 9.16
N THR A 488 -18.35 -18.67 9.87
CA THR A 488 -17.78 -18.67 11.22
C THR A 488 -16.41 -19.33 11.17
N ILE A 489 -15.40 -18.58 11.59
CA ILE A 489 -13.99 -19.00 11.66
C ILE A 489 -13.49 -18.73 13.06
N SER A 490 -13.19 -19.79 13.83
CA SER A 490 -12.91 -19.67 15.27
C SER A 490 -14.06 -18.93 15.99
N ARG A 491 -13.80 -17.76 16.58
CA ARG A 491 -14.79 -16.90 17.24
C ARG A 491 -15.32 -15.78 16.34
N LEU A 492 -14.80 -15.69 15.13
CA LEU A 492 -15.16 -14.64 14.18
C LEU A 492 -16.37 -15.03 13.36
N GLU A 493 -17.29 -14.11 13.14
CA GLU A 493 -18.43 -14.28 12.24
C GLU A 493 -18.40 -13.19 11.15
N ILE A 494 -18.54 -13.62 9.90
CA ILE A 494 -18.74 -12.73 8.75
C ILE A 494 -20.08 -13.07 8.10
N ARG A 495 -20.79 -12.03 7.73
CA ARG A 495 -22.06 -12.12 7.02
C ARG A 495 -21.91 -11.50 5.64
N VAL A 496 -22.14 -12.30 4.60
CA VAL A 496 -22.10 -11.87 3.19
C VAL A 496 -23.53 -11.81 2.67
N LYS A 497 -23.99 -10.62 2.35
CA LYS A 497 -25.31 -10.41 1.76
C LYS A 497 -25.28 -10.75 0.28
N ILE A 498 -26.20 -11.60 -0.16
CA ILE A 498 -26.35 -12.02 -1.54
C ILE A 498 -27.67 -11.47 -2.06
N THR A 499 -27.65 -10.83 -3.23
CA THR A 499 -28.83 -10.25 -3.85
C THR A 499 -28.86 -10.63 -5.35
N GLN A 500 -29.99 -11.13 -5.82
CA GLN A 500 -30.25 -11.31 -7.25
C GLN A 500 -31.36 -10.34 -7.68
N TYR A 501 -31.03 -9.47 -8.64
CA TYR A 501 -31.92 -8.45 -9.18
C TYR A 501 -32.63 -8.90 -10.44
N PRO A 502 -33.89 -8.48 -10.67
CA PRO A 502 -34.70 -8.86 -11.84
C PRO A 502 -34.34 -8.05 -13.11
N TYR A 503 -33.12 -7.61 -13.27
CA TYR A 503 -32.70 -6.75 -14.39
C TYR A 503 -31.65 -7.41 -15.25
N SER A 504 -31.76 -7.23 -16.57
CA SER A 504 -30.66 -7.48 -17.48
C SER A 504 -29.59 -6.38 -17.32
N PRO A 505 -28.29 -6.70 -17.45
CA PRO A 505 -27.20 -5.71 -17.37
C PRO A 505 -27.32 -4.54 -18.36
N ASN A 506 -28.12 -4.66 -19.42
CA ASN A 506 -28.32 -3.62 -20.44
C ASN A 506 -29.36 -2.55 -20.05
N GLU A 507 -30.04 -2.67 -18.93
CA GLU A 507 -31.06 -1.70 -18.47
C GLU A 507 -30.53 -0.72 -17.40
N TRP A 508 -29.25 -0.77 -17.06
CA TRP A 508 -28.61 0.08 -16.05
C TRP A 508 -28.08 1.40 -16.61
N THR A 509 -28.87 2.13 -17.39
CA THR A 509 -28.44 3.42 -17.94
C THR A 509 -28.68 4.63 -17.02
N ASP A 510 -29.23 4.46 -15.83
CA ASP A 510 -29.41 5.56 -14.86
C ASP A 510 -28.79 5.23 -13.49
N GLY A 511 -27.50 5.57 -13.33
CA GLY A 511 -26.89 5.91 -12.03
C GLY A 511 -26.31 4.77 -11.17
N GLY A 512 -26.20 3.55 -11.66
CA GLY A 512 -25.57 2.45 -10.94
C GLY A 512 -24.21 2.07 -11.55
N ILE A 513 -23.15 2.15 -10.76
CA ILE A 513 -21.80 1.76 -11.19
C ILE A 513 -21.72 0.22 -11.19
N PHE A 514 -21.78 -0.39 -12.38
CA PHE A 514 -21.25 -1.73 -12.58
C PHE A 514 -19.84 -1.56 -13.15
N ASP A 515 -18.82 -1.85 -12.35
CA ASP A 515 -17.46 -2.06 -12.84
C ASP A 515 -17.43 -3.39 -13.60
N GLY A 516 -17.29 -3.30 -14.93
CA GLY A 516 -17.37 -4.43 -15.85
C GLY A 516 -16.15 -5.37 -15.82
N SER A 517 -15.65 -5.76 -14.65
CA SER A 517 -14.58 -6.76 -14.51
C SER A 517 -15.16 -8.17 -14.27
N PHE A 518 -15.96 -8.66 -15.21
CA PHE A 518 -16.25 -10.09 -15.34
C PHE A 518 -15.62 -10.58 -16.65
N GLY A 519 -14.39 -11.10 -16.55
CA GLY A 519 -13.67 -11.79 -17.60
C GLY A 519 -12.75 -12.82 -17.00
#